data_4f1e14381ff6a1b817487bb13f8507a5
#
_entry.id   4f1e14381ff6a1b817487bb13f8507a5
#
_cell.length_a   1.000
_cell.length_b   1.000
_cell.length_c   1.000
_cell.angle_alpha   90.00
_cell.angle_beta   90.00
_cell.angle_gamma   90.00
#
_symmetry.space_group_name_H-M   'P 1'
#
loop_
_entity.id
_entity.type
_entity.pdbx_description
1 polymer ?
#
loop_
_entity_poly.entity_id
_entity_poly.type
_entity_poly.pdbx_seq_one_letter_code
_entity_poly.pdbx_strand_id
1 'polypeptide(L)'
;MVMNVSIVIPTYNRKPILEKCLKALENQNLNENISNYEVIVVDDGSTDGTTYWIKDNYEVLPHVVLYEQEHGGPALGRNLGVMKSKYEIIIFIDSDLIVLDDFIACHVNKLLFSWNKNNKKCFTYGSVINTSNFSNPESERYKLTDFSFAYFATGNVAISKELLLSVGLFDNSFSLYGWEDLELGERLKKLGTKLIKCPEAVGFHWHPPFDCGQIESLVSQEKERARMALIFYKKHSNLRVRFMIQLTPIHILLWQI
;
A
#
# COMPACT_ATOMS: atom_id res chain seq x y z
N MET A 1 -4.24 -25.55 3.86
CA MET A 1 -2.93 -25.18 3.25
C MET A 1 -2.36 -24.13 4.16
N VAL A 2 -1.17 -24.39 4.70
CA VAL A 2 -0.50 -23.43 5.58
C VAL A 2 0.36 -22.51 4.72
N MET A 3 0.27 -21.21 4.93
CA MET A 3 0.93 -20.18 4.14
C MET A 3 1.86 -19.34 5.00
N ASN A 4 2.85 -18.73 4.36
CA ASN A 4 3.67 -17.69 4.95
C ASN A 4 3.46 -16.39 4.20
N VAL A 5 3.68 -15.26 4.88
CA VAL A 5 3.34 -13.94 4.36
C VAL A 5 4.52 -12.98 4.47
N SER A 6 4.80 -12.25 3.41
CA SER A 6 5.70 -11.09 3.44
C SER A 6 4.89 -9.81 3.36
N ILE A 7 5.01 -8.95 4.37
CA ILE A 7 4.40 -7.62 4.38
C ILE A 7 5.44 -6.63 3.86
N VAL A 8 5.10 -5.83 2.86
CA VAL A 8 6.02 -4.89 2.22
C VAL A 8 5.59 -3.46 2.51
N ILE A 9 6.47 -2.70 3.14
CA ILE A 9 6.25 -1.33 3.62
C ILE A 9 7.35 -0.42 3.06
N PRO A 10 7.10 0.36 2.01
CA PRO A 10 7.99 1.45 1.65
C PRO A 10 7.84 2.60 2.65
N THR A 11 8.93 3.22 3.05
CA THR A 11 8.91 4.35 3.98
C THR A 11 9.89 5.44 3.57
N TYR A 12 9.51 6.71 3.83
CA TYR A 12 10.38 7.86 3.65
C TYR A 12 10.00 8.96 4.65
N ASN A 13 10.87 9.26 5.61
CA ASN A 13 10.67 10.30 6.62
C ASN A 13 9.33 10.19 7.39
N ARG A 14 9.01 8.99 7.89
CA ARG A 14 7.74 8.67 8.58
C ARG A 14 7.96 8.00 9.94
N LYS A 15 9.14 8.17 10.55
CA LYS A 15 9.53 7.47 11.79
C LYS A 15 8.42 7.39 12.84
N PRO A 16 7.79 8.50 13.32
CA PRO A 16 6.86 8.44 14.46
C PRO A 16 5.64 7.55 14.22
N ILE A 17 5.09 7.55 13.00
CA ILE A 17 3.91 6.74 12.69
C ILE A 17 4.30 5.32 12.28
N LEU A 18 5.45 5.14 11.63
CA LEU A 18 6.00 3.82 11.31
C LEU A 18 6.26 3.00 12.58
N GLU A 19 6.72 3.62 13.67
CA GLU A 19 6.86 2.95 14.97
C GLU A 19 5.56 2.30 15.44
N LYS A 20 4.42 3.00 15.30
CA LYS A 20 3.10 2.46 15.64
C LYS A 20 2.68 1.35 14.68
N CYS A 21 2.91 1.55 13.39
CA CYS A 21 2.62 0.56 12.35
C CYS A 21 3.36 -0.76 12.63
N LEU A 22 4.67 -0.71 12.88
CA LEU A 22 5.49 -1.91 13.15
C LEU A 22 5.09 -2.60 14.44
N LYS A 23 4.79 -1.85 15.52
CA LYS A 23 4.29 -2.44 16.77
C LYS A 23 2.95 -3.15 16.60
N ALA A 24 2.04 -2.62 15.79
CA ALA A 24 0.77 -3.29 15.47
C ALA A 24 1.00 -4.59 14.68
N LEU A 25 1.98 -4.60 13.79
CA LEU A 25 2.34 -5.79 13.01
C LEU A 25 3.05 -6.87 13.85
N GLU A 26 3.79 -6.51 14.90
CA GLU A 26 4.38 -7.49 15.81
C GLU A 26 3.33 -8.18 16.71
N ASN A 27 2.16 -7.59 16.89
CA ASN A 27 1.08 -8.12 17.72
C ASN A 27 0.00 -8.89 16.93
N GLN A 28 0.36 -9.52 15.81
CA GLN A 28 -0.61 -10.21 14.97
C GLN A 28 -1.02 -11.57 15.53
N ASN A 29 -2.33 -11.81 15.60
CA ASN A 29 -2.94 -13.10 15.94
C ASN A 29 -2.99 -13.99 14.69
N LEU A 30 -2.04 -14.91 14.58
CA LEU A 30 -2.01 -15.89 13.50
C LEU A 30 -2.98 -17.03 13.77
N ASN A 31 -3.55 -17.60 12.71
CA ASN A 31 -4.38 -18.80 12.79
C ASN A 31 -3.69 -20.02 12.16
N GLU A 32 -4.36 -21.16 12.17
CA GLU A 32 -3.85 -22.44 11.64
C GLU A 32 -3.44 -22.42 10.15
N ASN A 33 -3.88 -21.40 9.39
CA ASN A 33 -3.55 -21.24 7.98
C ASN A 33 -2.24 -20.46 7.77
N ILE A 34 -1.63 -19.92 8.83
CA ILE A 34 -0.43 -19.08 8.75
C ILE A 34 0.64 -19.66 9.70
N SER A 35 1.77 -20.07 9.12
CA SER A 35 2.89 -20.62 9.92
C SER A 35 3.84 -19.51 10.37
N ASN A 36 4.10 -18.52 9.50
CA ASN A 36 5.04 -17.45 9.80
C ASN A 36 4.79 -16.22 8.89
N TYR A 37 5.32 -15.08 9.28
CA TYR A 37 5.36 -13.89 8.44
C TYR A 37 6.66 -13.11 8.64
N GLU A 38 6.96 -12.22 7.70
CA GLU A 38 8.02 -11.22 7.79
C GLU A 38 7.47 -9.85 7.40
N VAL A 39 8.06 -8.80 7.98
CA VAL A 39 7.74 -7.40 7.66
C VAL A 39 8.96 -6.78 7.00
N ILE A 40 8.90 -6.56 5.70
CA ILE A 40 9.98 -5.97 4.90
C ILE A 40 9.75 -4.47 4.85
N VAL A 41 10.55 -3.74 5.61
CA VAL A 41 10.60 -2.28 5.53
C VAL A 41 11.66 -1.89 4.51
N VAL A 42 11.26 -1.11 3.51
CA VAL A 42 12.19 -0.52 2.54
C VAL A 42 12.28 0.98 2.81
N ASP A 43 13.39 1.39 3.40
CA ASP A 43 13.67 2.81 3.66
C ASP A 43 14.24 3.47 2.40
N ASP A 44 13.48 4.40 1.85
CA ASP A 44 13.76 5.12 0.61
C ASP A 44 14.64 6.36 0.85
N GLY A 45 15.67 6.22 1.69
CA GLY A 45 16.63 7.29 1.98
C GLY A 45 16.16 8.28 3.04
N SER A 46 15.51 7.82 4.11
CA SER A 46 15.06 8.68 5.21
C SER A 46 16.20 9.38 5.95
N THR A 47 15.95 10.60 6.37
CA THR A 47 16.87 11.46 7.14
C THR A 47 16.38 11.76 8.55
N ASP A 48 15.22 11.26 8.94
CA ASP A 48 14.56 11.50 10.23
C ASP A 48 14.97 10.52 11.34
N GLY A 49 15.96 9.65 11.06
CA GLY A 49 16.44 8.63 11.99
C GLY A 49 15.64 7.32 11.95
N THR A 50 14.79 7.10 10.95
CA THR A 50 14.02 5.85 10.74
C THR A 50 14.91 4.62 10.78
N THR A 51 15.96 4.58 9.95
CA THR A 51 16.90 3.46 9.84
C THR A 51 17.57 3.14 11.18
N TYR A 52 18.05 4.15 11.89
CA TYR A 52 18.72 3.96 13.18
C TYR A 52 17.74 3.39 14.22
N TRP A 53 16.54 3.94 14.27
CA TRP A 53 15.54 3.47 15.22
C TRP A 53 15.16 2.00 14.98
N ILE A 54 14.97 1.57 13.73
CA ILE A 54 14.66 0.16 13.42
C ILE A 54 15.81 -0.74 13.87
N LYS A 55 17.07 -0.38 13.54
CA LYS A 55 18.26 -1.17 13.90
C LYS A 55 18.41 -1.30 15.42
N ASP A 56 18.13 -0.24 16.17
CA ASP A 56 18.23 -0.23 17.64
C ASP A 56 17.10 -1.03 18.31
N ASN A 57 16.03 -1.35 17.59
CA ASN A 57 14.84 -2.04 18.12
C ASN A 57 14.63 -3.46 17.57
N TYR A 58 15.58 -4.07 16.88
CA TYR A 58 15.42 -5.43 16.32
C TYR A 58 15.05 -6.49 17.34
N GLU A 59 15.43 -6.35 18.61
CA GLU A 59 15.07 -7.31 19.67
C GLU A 59 13.57 -7.34 19.95
N VAL A 60 12.88 -6.21 19.76
CA VAL A 60 11.42 -6.08 19.95
C VAL A 60 10.64 -6.06 18.64
N LEU A 61 11.34 -6.17 17.50
CA LEU A 61 10.80 -6.24 16.16
C LEU A 61 11.32 -7.48 15.41
N PRO A 62 11.11 -8.71 15.95
CA PRO A 62 11.71 -9.94 15.43
C PRO A 62 11.27 -10.31 14.01
N HIS A 63 10.10 -9.83 13.55
CA HIS A 63 9.61 -10.08 12.19
C HIS A 63 10.09 -9.05 11.18
N VAL A 64 10.70 -7.92 11.62
CA VAL A 64 11.11 -6.83 10.76
C VAL A 64 12.45 -7.10 10.09
N VAL A 65 12.51 -6.90 8.78
CA VAL A 65 13.73 -6.91 7.96
C VAL A 65 13.82 -5.58 7.25
N LEU A 66 14.89 -4.83 7.49
CA LEU A 66 15.13 -3.52 6.88
C LEU A 66 15.99 -3.65 5.63
N TYR A 67 15.56 -3.00 4.55
CA TYR A 67 16.36 -2.71 3.37
C TYR A 67 16.40 -1.20 3.15
N GLU A 68 17.55 -0.70 2.72
CA GLU A 68 17.78 0.71 2.45
C GLU A 68 18.04 0.89 0.95
N GLN A 69 17.53 1.98 0.38
CA GLN A 69 17.83 2.39 -0.99
C GLN A 69 18.02 3.91 -1.07
N GLU A 70 18.65 4.38 -2.14
CA GLU A 70 18.62 5.79 -2.49
C GLU A 70 17.20 6.22 -2.85
N HIS A 71 16.84 7.47 -2.52
CA HIS A 71 15.48 7.97 -2.75
C HIS A 71 15.07 7.83 -4.22
N GLY A 72 14.08 6.99 -4.47
CA GLY A 72 13.62 6.64 -5.81
C GLY A 72 12.10 6.48 -5.93
N GLY A 73 11.38 6.72 -4.84
CA GLY A 73 9.93 6.71 -4.78
C GLY A 73 9.31 5.35 -4.43
N PRO A 74 7.98 5.34 -4.16
CA PRO A 74 7.31 4.18 -3.60
C PRO A 74 7.26 2.96 -4.53
N ALA A 75 7.27 3.16 -5.85
CA ALA A 75 7.29 2.07 -6.82
C ALA A 75 8.57 1.22 -6.69
N LEU A 76 9.73 1.87 -6.64
CA LEU A 76 11.02 1.19 -6.47
C LEU A 76 11.11 0.50 -5.12
N GLY A 77 10.67 1.17 -4.04
CA GLY A 77 10.65 0.58 -2.71
C GLY A 77 9.80 -0.68 -2.64
N ARG A 78 8.59 -0.67 -3.22
CA ARG A 78 7.73 -1.85 -3.28
C ARG A 78 8.34 -2.97 -4.14
N ASN A 79 8.95 -2.64 -5.27
CA ASN A 79 9.63 -3.62 -6.12
C ASN A 79 10.78 -4.29 -5.38
N LEU A 80 11.62 -3.52 -4.70
CA LEU A 80 12.70 -4.06 -3.87
C LEU A 80 12.13 -4.99 -2.79
N GLY A 81 11.09 -4.56 -2.08
CA GLY A 81 10.42 -5.37 -1.06
C GLY A 81 9.89 -6.70 -1.60
N VAL A 82 9.21 -6.69 -2.76
CA VAL A 82 8.74 -7.93 -3.41
C VAL A 82 9.90 -8.83 -3.81
N MET A 83 10.95 -8.29 -4.38
CA MET A 83 12.12 -9.08 -4.79
C MET A 83 12.84 -9.72 -3.59
N LYS A 84 12.90 -9.02 -2.47
CA LYS A 84 13.52 -9.50 -1.21
C LYS A 84 12.62 -10.41 -0.40
N SER A 85 11.31 -10.42 -0.66
CA SER A 85 10.35 -11.27 0.06
C SER A 85 10.65 -12.76 -0.11
N LYS A 86 10.49 -13.52 0.98
CA LYS A 86 10.71 -14.99 1.01
C LYS A 86 9.45 -15.77 0.65
N TYR A 87 8.26 -15.16 0.85
CA TYR A 87 7.00 -15.89 0.89
C TYR A 87 6.10 -15.64 -0.32
N GLU A 88 5.14 -16.55 -0.53
CA GLU A 88 4.25 -16.54 -1.70
C GLU A 88 3.20 -15.43 -1.65
N ILE A 89 2.71 -15.09 -0.46
CA ILE A 89 1.71 -14.03 -0.28
C ILE A 89 2.43 -12.73 0.08
N ILE A 90 2.16 -11.68 -0.68
CA ILE A 90 2.62 -10.32 -0.41
C ILE A 90 1.44 -9.51 0.09
N ILE A 91 1.60 -8.84 1.23
CA ILE A 91 0.68 -7.82 1.69
C ILE A 91 1.39 -6.47 1.57
N PHE A 92 0.81 -5.54 0.83
CA PHE A 92 1.25 -4.15 0.80
C PHE A 92 0.46 -3.33 1.80
N ILE A 93 1.16 -2.55 2.57
CA ILE A 93 0.60 -1.48 3.40
C ILE A 93 1.49 -0.24 3.31
N ASP A 94 0.91 0.92 3.58
CA ASP A 94 1.66 2.16 3.72
C ASP A 94 2.26 2.29 5.12
N SER A 95 3.36 3.02 5.26
CA SER A 95 4.11 3.16 6.53
C SER A 95 3.37 3.92 7.63
N ASP A 96 2.21 4.48 7.31
CA ASP A 96 1.31 5.20 8.20
C ASP A 96 -0.06 4.50 8.39
N LEU A 97 -0.11 3.19 8.09
CA LEU A 97 -1.27 2.34 8.34
C LEU A 97 -1.09 1.51 9.63
N ILE A 98 -1.90 1.76 10.64
CA ILE A 98 -1.96 0.94 11.86
C ILE A 98 -3.04 -0.13 11.65
N VAL A 99 -2.71 -1.40 11.85
CA VAL A 99 -3.59 -2.53 11.55
C VAL A 99 -4.11 -3.20 12.82
N LEU A 100 -5.30 -3.82 12.73
CA LEU A 100 -5.82 -4.67 13.81
C LEU A 100 -5.02 -5.97 13.94
N ASP A 101 -5.14 -6.63 15.07
CA ASP A 101 -4.38 -7.83 15.43
C ASP A 101 -4.72 -9.09 14.63
N ASP A 102 -5.86 -9.13 13.94
CA ASP A 102 -6.28 -10.21 13.04
C ASP A 102 -6.08 -9.89 11.54
N PHE A 103 -5.42 -8.78 11.23
CA PHE A 103 -5.27 -8.23 9.88
C PHE A 103 -4.68 -9.22 8.88
N ILE A 104 -3.56 -9.86 9.23
CA ILE A 104 -2.90 -10.85 8.37
C ILE A 104 -3.83 -12.05 8.15
N ALA A 105 -4.45 -12.54 9.22
CA ALA A 105 -5.34 -13.70 9.18
C ALA A 105 -6.56 -13.44 8.28
N CYS A 106 -7.16 -12.26 8.36
CA CYS A 106 -8.28 -11.86 7.51
C CYS A 106 -7.93 -11.90 6.03
N HIS A 107 -6.80 -11.31 5.64
CA HIS A 107 -6.33 -11.33 4.25
C HIS A 107 -6.07 -12.75 3.74
N VAL A 108 -5.30 -13.54 4.49
CA VAL A 108 -4.89 -14.88 4.07
C VAL A 108 -6.10 -15.79 3.92
N ASN A 109 -7.00 -15.83 4.90
CA ASN A 109 -8.21 -16.65 4.84
C ASN A 109 -9.07 -16.30 3.62
N LYS A 110 -9.28 -15.00 3.39
CA LYS A 110 -10.08 -14.53 2.25
C LYS A 110 -9.44 -14.87 0.91
N LEU A 111 -8.12 -14.71 0.84
CA LEU A 111 -7.35 -15.01 -0.36
C LEU A 111 -7.39 -16.52 -0.68
N LEU A 112 -7.11 -17.39 0.30
CA LEU A 112 -7.14 -18.85 0.14
C LEU A 112 -8.52 -19.35 -0.28
N PHE A 113 -9.59 -18.87 0.37
CA PHE A 113 -10.96 -19.19 0.00
C PHE A 113 -11.27 -18.82 -1.45
N SER A 114 -10.73 -17.69 -1.91
CA SER A 114 -10.98 -17.15 -3.25
C SER A 114 -10.11 -17.80 -4.33
N TRP A 115 -8.92 -18.31 -3.99
CA TRP A 115 -8.01 -18.96 -4.93
C TRP A 115 -8.60 -20.19 -5.60
N ASN A 116 -9.31 -21.02 -4.84
CA ASN A 116 -9.98 -22.21 -5.38
C ASN A 116 -11.01 -21.86 -6.46
N LYS A 117 -11.68 -20.70 -6.33
CA LYS A 117 -12.72 -20.24 -7.27
C LYS A 117 -12.17 -19.47 -8.47
N ASN A 118 -10.99 -18.86 -8.33
CA ASN A 118 -10.44 -17.91 -9.29
C ASN A 118 -9.10 -18.37 -9.88
N ASN A 119 -8.74 -19.64 -9.70
CA ASN A 119 -7.47 -20.21 -10.17
C ASN A 119 -6.25 -19.32 -9.79
N LYS A 120 -6.20 -18.87 -8.53
CA LYS A 120 -5.21 -17.95 -7.97
C LYS A 120 -5.14 -16.55 -8.64
N LYS A 121 -5.99 -16.25 -9.63
CA LYS A 121 -6.05 -14.93 -10.29
C LYS A 121 -6.93 -13.94 -9.53
N CYS A 122 -6.62 -13.70 -8.28
CA CYS A 122 -7.31 -12.70 -7.46
C CYS A 122 -6.38 -12.11 -6.42
N PHE A 123 -6.80 -10.98 -5.87
CA PHE A 123 -6.18 -10.32 -4.73
C PHE A 123 -7.27 -9.82 -3.77
N THR A 124 -6.92 -9.67 -2.49
CA THR A 124 -7.83 -9.10 -1.49
C THR A 124 -7.51 -7.64 -1.25
N TYR A 125 -8.57 -6.85 -0.99
CA TYR A 125 -8.48 -5.43 -0.69
C TYR A 125 -9.21 -5.17 0.63
N GLY A 126 -8.48 -4.72 1.65
CA GLY A 126 -8.98 -4.48 3.00
C GLY A 126 -9.68 -3.13 3.16
N SER A 127 -10.10 -2.83 4.37
CA SER A 127 -10.67 -1.54 4.75
C SER A 127 -9.58 -0.58 5.21
N VAL A 128 -9.65 0.66 4.74
CA VAL A 128 -8.80 1.76 5.18
C VAL A 128 -9.69 2.82 5.82
N ILE A 129 -9.42 3.15 7.09
CA ILE A 129 -10.15 4.17 7.86
C ILE A 129 -9.20 5.34 8.10
N ASN A 130 -9.53 6.51 7.56
CA ASN A 130 -8.70 7.69 7.73
C ASN A 130 -8.87 8.27 9.13
N THR A 131 -7.75 8.58 9.79
CA THR A 131 -7.72 9.16 11.14
C THR A 131 -6.66 10.26 11.25
N SER A 132 -6.95 11.28 12.05
CA SER A 132 -5.95 12.26 12.49
C SER A 132 -5.55 12.06 13.96
N ASN A 133 -6.13 11.06 14.63
CA ASN A 133 -5.83 10.76 16.03
C ASN A 133 -4.55 9.94 16.14
N PHE A 134 -3.42 10.61 16.33
CA PHE A 134 -2.12 9.94 16.49
C PHE A 134 -2.07 9.07 17.75
N SER A 135 -2.69 9.50 18.85
CA SER A 135 -2.60 8.80 20.14
C SER A 135 -3.39 7.50 20.15
N ASN A 136 -4.59 7.51 19.53
CA ASN A 136 -5.48 6.36 19.48
C ASN A 136 -6.13 6.26 18.06
N PRO A 137 -5.40 5.78 17.05
CA PRO A 137 -5.91 5.68 15.67
C PRO A 137 -7.15 4.80 15.56
N GLU A 138 -7.23 3.73 16.34
CA GLU A 138 -8.32 2.74 16.33
C GLU A 138 -9.65 3.28 16.89
N SER A 139 -9.65 4.48 17.46
CA SER A 139 -10.89 5.14 17.93
C SER A 139 -11.81 5.61 16.79
N GLU A 140 -11.29 5.72 15.59
CA GLU A 140 -12.06 6.17 14.43
C GLU A 140 -12.98 5.07 13.88
N ARG A 141 -14.08 5.50 13.26
CA ARG A 141 -15.03 4.63 12.60
C ARG A 141 -15.03 4.89 11.10
N TYR A 142 -15.33 3.86 10.34
CA TYR A 142 -15.48 3.95 8.89
C TYR A 142 -16.50 5.03 8.49
N LYS A 143 -16.10 5.92 7.58
CA LYS A 143 -16.91 7.01 7.03
C LYS A 143 -17.13 6.78 5.54
N LEU A 144 -18.15 7.39 4.96
CA LEU A 144 -18.38 7.32 3.51
C LEU A 144 -17.22 7.88 2.69
N THR A 145 -16.45 8.81 3.25
CA THR A 145 -15.23 9.38 2.66
C THR A 145 -14.08 8.40 2.58
N ASP A 146 -14.12 7.30 3.34
CA ASP A 146 -13.09 6.25 3.32
C ASP A 146 -13.31 5.24 2.18
N PHE A 147 -14.45 5.35 1.48
CA PHE A 147 -14.74 4.46 0.38
C PHE A 147 -13.83 4.72 -0.83
N SER A 148 -13.11 3.68 -1.27
CA SER A 148 -12.23 3.74 -2.44
C SER A 148 -12.84 3.01 -3.64
N PHE A 149 -12.83 3.66 -4.80
CA PHE A 149 -13.16 3.07 -6.10
C PHE A 149 -11.95 2.48 -6.81
N ALA A 150 -10.75 2.55 -6.19
CA ALA A 150 -9.55 2.00 -6.77
C ALA A 150 -9.71 0.48 -6.98
N TYR A 151 -9.28 0.00 -8.15
CA TYR A 151 -9.26 -1.44 -8.41
C TYR A 151 -8.12 -2.11 -7.65
N PHE A 152 -6.96 -1.48 -7.63
CA PHE A 152 -5.78 -1.91 -6.87
C PHE A 152 -5.15 -0.66 -6.22
N ALA A 153 -4.96 -0.69 -4.91
CA ALA A 153 -4.29 0.37 -4.18
C ALA A 153 -3.47 -0.25 -3.04
N THR A 154 -2.21 0.11 -2.95
CA THR A 154 -1.21 -0.56 -2.12
C THR A 154 -1.29 -0.24 -0.63
N GLY A 155 -2.18 0.65 -0.24
CA GLY A 155 -2.36 0.98 1.18
C GLY A 155 -2.91 -0.17 2.03
N ASN A 156 -3.63 -1.17 1.42
CA ASN A 156 -4.15 -2.33 2.15
C ASN A 156 -4.57 -3.43 1.16
N VAL A 157 -3.62 -4.24 0.68
CA VAL A 157 -3.90 -5.27 -0.34
C VAL A 157 -3.02 -6.50 -0.15
N ALA A 158 -3.60 -7.70 -0.32
CA ALA A 158 -2.83 -8.96 -0.35
C ALA A 158 -2.98 -9.66 -1.70
N ILE A 159 -1.85 -10.10 -2.27
CA ILE A 159 -1.74 -10.69 -3.60
C ILE A 159 -0.63 -11.74 -3.64
N SER A 160 -0.69 -12.72 -4.55
CA SER A 160 0.43 -13.64 -4.71
C SER A 160 1.63 -12.97 -5.39
N LYS A 161 2.83 -13.31 -4.94
CA LYS A 161 4.09 -12.87 -5.55
C LYS A 161 4.19 -13.29 -7.02
N GLU A 162 3.74 -14.52 -7.34
CA GLU A 162 3.69 -15.03 -8.70
C GLU A 162 2.87 -14.11 -9.62
N LEU A 163 1.68 -13.68 -9.15
CA LEU A 163 0.82 -12.81 -9.95
C LEU A 163 1.45 -11.44 -10.17
N LEU A 164 2.12 -10.87 -9.15
CA LEU A 164 2.88 -9.62 -9.29
C LEU A 164 4.03 -9.74 -10.31
N LEU A 165 4.80 -10.82 -10.24
CA LEU A 165 5.89 -11.08 -11.18
C LEU A 165 5.38 -11.27 -12.61
N SER A 166 4.24 -11.95 -12.77
CA SER A 166 3.64 -12.21 -14.10
C SER A 166 3.20 -10.94 -14.83
N VAL A 167 2.89 -9.86 -14.10
CA VAL A 167 2.53 -8.56 -14.68
C VAL A 167 3.70 -7.56 -14.70
N GLY A 168 4.90 -7.94 -14.25
CA GLY A 168 6.11 -7.13 -14.34
C GLY A 168 6.30 -6.13 -13.20
N LEU A 169 5.66 -6.35 -12.03
CA LEU A 169 5.79 -5.49 -10.83
C LEU A 169 5.32 -4.04 -11.07
N PHE A 170 5.72 -3.10 -10.20
CA PHE A 170 5.46 -1.67 -10.41
C PHE A 170 6.37 -1.13 -11.51
N ASP A 171 5.84 -0.24 -12.32
CA ASP A 171 6.59 0.38 -13.41
C ASP A 171 7.51 1.49 -12.89
N ASN A 172 8.82 1.32 -13.08
CA ASN A 172 9.84 2.25 -12.60
C ASN A 172 9.81 3.64 -13.25
N SER A 173 9.01 3.83 -14.31
CA SER A 173 8.81 5.17 -14.88
C SER A 173 7.99 6.10 -13.98
N PHE A 174 7.31 5.54 -12.97
CA PHE A 174 6.66 6.31 -11.90
C PHE A 174 7.67 6.60 -10.78
N SER A 175 8.58 7.52 -11.06
CA SER A 175 9.68 7.91 -10.16
C SER A 175 9.29 8.99 -9.13
N LEU A 176 8.07 9.55 -9.24
CA LEU A 176 7.52 10.55 -8.34
C LEU A 176 6.24 10.01 -7.71
N TYR A 177 5.58 10.81 -6.87
CA TYR A 177 4.38 10.42 -6.16
C TYR A 177 3.17 10.18 -7.07
N GLY A 178 2.55 9.00 -6.92
CA GLY A 178 1.18 8.68 -7.35
C GLY A 178 1.05 7.95 -8.68
N TRP A 179 -0.05 7.24 -8.80
CA TRP A 179 -0.56 6.48 -9.94
C TRP A 179 0.13 5.14 -10.23
N GLU A 180 1.24 4.80 -9.60
CA GLU A 180 1.98 3.55 -9.81
C GLU A 180 1.14 2.30 -9.48
N ASP A 181 0.33 2.40 -8.43
CA ASP A 181 -0.56 1.34 -7.96
C ASP A 181 -1.78 1.17 -8.89
N LEU A 182 -2.38 2.26 -9.31
CA LEU A 182 -3.49 2.24 -10.26
C LEU A 182 -3.06 1.77 -11.65
N GLU A 183 -1.82 2.07 -12.07
CA GLU A 183 -1.23 1.55 -13.29
C GLU A 183 -1.06 0.03 -13.22
N LEU A 184 -0.48 -0.47 -12.14
CA LEU A 184 -0.39 -1.91 -11.88
C LEU A 184 -1.79 -2.55 -11.87
N GLY A 185 -2.77 -1.88 -11.27
CA GLY A 185 -4.17 -2.28 -11.26
C GLY A 185 -4.77 -2.42 -12.67
N GLU A 186 -4.43 -1.54 -13.62
CA GLU A 186 -4.87 -1.66 -15.01
C GLU A 186 -4.25 -2.88 -15.71
N ARG A 187 -2.97 -3.21 -15.42
CA ARG A 187 -2.33 -4.43 -15.94
C ARG A 187 -2.94 -5.71 -15.34
N LEU A 188 -3.18 -5.74 -14.03
CA LEU A 188 -3.86 -6.83 -13.35
C LEU A 188 -5.28 -7.04 -13.90
N LYS A 189 -6.01 -5.95 -14.14
CA LYS A 189 -7.34 -6.00 -14.73
C LYS A 189 -7.35 -6.56 -16.15
N LYS A 190 -6.38 -6.17 -16.99
CA LYS A 190 -6.21 -6.73 -18.34
C LYS A 190 -5.91 -8.24 -18.31
N LEU A 191 -5.22 -8.73 -17.29
CA LEU A 191 -4.97 -10.16 -17.07
C LEU A 191 -6.22 -10.94 -16.61
N GLY A 192 -7.34 -10.23 -16.32
CA GLY A 192 -8.56 -10.82 -15.79
C GLY A 192 -8.51 -11.14 -14.29
N THR A 193 -7.59 -10.55 -13.57
CA THR A 193 -7.48 -10.70 -12.10
C THR A 193 -8.74 -10.17 -11.42
N LYS A 194 -9.21 -10.82 -10.37
CA LYS A 194 -10.40 -10.40 -9.62
C LYS A 194 -10.03 -9.71 -8.31
N LEU A 195 -10.65 -8.57 -8.06
CA LEU A 195 -10.64 -7.92 -6.76
C LEU A 195 -11.65 -8.61 -5.84
N ILE A 196 -11.20 -9.01 -4.66
CA ILE A 196 -12.01 -9.60 -3.59
C ILE A 196 -11.99 -8.64 -2.39
N LYS A 197 -13.12 -8.07 -2.03
CA LYS A 197 -13.19 -7.23 -0.83
C LYS A 197 -13.00 -8.06 0.44
N CYS A 198 -12.20 -7.54 1.35
CA CYS A 198 -11.91 -8.11 2.66
C CYS A 198 -12.11 -7.03 3.73
N PRO A 199 -13.35 -6.62 4.01
CA PRO A 199 -13.62 -5.50 4.91
C PRO A 199 -13.16 -5.78 6.34
N GLU A 200 -12.94 -7.03 6.70
CA GLU A 200 -12.43 -7.48 8.00
C GLU A 200 -10.96 -7.13 8.20
N ALA A 201 -10.16 -7.05 7.13
CA ALA A 201 -8.76 -6.61 7.21
C ALA A 201 -8.69 -5.08 7.31
N VAL A 202 -8.79 -4.58 8.54
CA VAL A 202 -8.90 -3.15 8.84
C VAL A 202 -7.53 -2.54 9.10
N GLY A 203 -7.27 -1.39 8.49
CA GLY A 203 -6.14 -0.52 8.79
C GLY A 203 -6.59 0.92 8.97
N PHE A 204 -5.98 1.59 9.95
CA PHE A 204 -6.22 3.01 10.26
C PHE A 204 -5.09 3.84 9.65
N HIS A 205 -5.42 4.60 8.63
CA HIS A 205 -4.47 5.42 7.88
C HIS A 205 -4.35 6.79 8.53
N TRP A 206 -3.21 7.04 9.15
CA TRP A 206 -3.01 8.29 9.86
C TRP A 206 -2.57 9.42 8.93
N HIS A 207 -3.28 10.51 9.03
CA HIS A 207 -2.91 11.78 8.40
C HIS A 207 -2.75 12.84 9.47
N PRO A 208 -1.67 13.64 9.45
CA PRO A 208 -1.56 14.78 10.35
C PRO A 208 -2.74 15.72 10.12
N PRO A 209 -3.24 16.40 11.20
CA PRO A 209 -4.21 17.47 11.02
C PRO A 209 -3.66 18.51 10.03
N PHE A 210 -4.56 19.08 9.22
CA PHE A 210 -4.16 20.10 8.25
C PHE A 210 -3.58 21.32 8.96
N ASP A 211 -2.41 21.76 8.50
CA ASP A 211 -1.75 22.98 8.92
C ASP A 211 -1.35 23.82 7.70
N CYS A 212 -1.48 25.15 7.79
CA CYS A 212 -1.13 26.03 6.68
C CYS A 212 0.33 25.94 6.24
N GLY A 213 1.25 25.56 7.14
CA GLY A 213 2.65 25.30 6.80
C GLY A 213 2.86 24.12 5.86
N GLN A 214 1.87 23.24 5.67
CA GLN A 214 1.92 22.10 4.76
C GLN A 214 1.56 22.48 3.30
N ILE A 215 1.05 23.68 3.05
CA ILE A 215 0.53 24.05 1.72
C ILE A 215 1.58 23.89 0.62
N GLU A 216 2.80 24.35 0.84
CA GLU A 216 3.87 24.25 -0.19
C GLU A 216 4.21 22.79 -0.51
N SER A 217 4.30 21.93 0.51
CA SER A 217 4.58 20.50 0.31
C SER A 217 3.43 19.79 -0.39
N LEU A 218 2.17 20.09 -0.04
CA LEU A 218 0.99 19.56 -0.72
C LEU A 218 0.92 19.99 -2.17
N VAL A 219 1.19 21.27 -2.47
CA VAL A 219 1.26 21.77 -3.86
C VAL A 219 2.38 21.09 -4.64
N SER A 220 3.54 20.86 -4.03
CA SER A 220 4.63 20.12 -4.67
C SER A 220 4.22 18.68 -4.99
N GLN A 221 3.60 17.99 -4.03
CA GLN A 221 3.11 16.62 -4.20
C GLN A 221 2.06 16.51 -5.30
N GLU A 222 1.11 17.47 -5.39
CA GLU A 222 0.11 17.48 -6.47
C GLU A 222 0.73 17.79 -7.85
N LYS A 223 1.81 18.58 -7.92
CA LYS A 223 2.58 18.77 -9.16
C LYS A 223 3.25 17.48 -9.62
N GLU A 224 3.83 16.72 -8.70
CA GLU A 224 4.42 15.41 -8.99
C GLU A 224 3.36 14.44 -9.50
N ARG A 225 2.24 14.35 -8.77
CA ARG A 225 1.09 13.53 -9.15
C ARG A 225 0.54 13.88 -10.54
N ALA A 226 0.48 15.17 -10.89
CA ALA A 226 0.06 15.60 -12.22
C ALA A 226 1.04 15.14 -13.31
N ARG A 227 2.36 15.17 -13.04
CA ARG A 227 3.38 14.66 -13.99
C ARG A 227 3.23 13.15 -14.19
N MET A 228 3.04 12.38 -13.12
CA MET A 228 2.83 10.92 -13.18
C MET A 228 1.51 10.57 -13.87
N ALA A 229 0.46 11.41 -13.75
CA ALA A 229 -0.80 11.24 -14.47
C ALA A 229 -0.61 11.24 -15.99
N LEU A 230 0.32 12.05 -16.52
CA LEU A 230 0.63 12.06 -17.95
C LEU A 230 1.30 10.75 -18.39
N ILE A 231 2.16 10.18 -17.58
CA ILE A 231 2.79 8.88 -17.83
C ILE A 231 1.71 7.80 -17.83
N PHE A 232 0.84 7.80 -16.81
CA PHE A 232 -0.28 6.87 -16.71
C PHE A 232 -1.18 6.92 -17.94
N TYR A 233 -1.55 8.11 -18.39
CA TYR A 233 -2.36 8.30 -19.59
C TYR A 233 -1.67 7.82 -20.87
N LYS A 234 -0.38 8.08 -21.05
CA LYS A 234 0.38 7.59 -22.21
C LYS A 234 0.40 6.06 -22.28
N LYS A 235 0.46 5.37 -21.14
CA LYS A 235 0.48 3.89 -21.05
C LYS A 235 -0.92 3.28 -21.23
N HIS A 236 -1.95 3.95 -20.75
CA HIS A 236 -3.33 3.47 -20.73
C HIS A 236 -4.31 4.56 -21.17
N SER A 237 -4.30 4.93 -22.46
CA SER A 237 -5.11 6.02 -23.04
C SER A 237 -6.59 5.63 -23.22
N ASN A 238 -7.26 5.15 -22.16
CA ASN A 238 -8.68 4.80 -22.18
C ASN A 238 -9.54 5.80 -21.38
N LEU A 239 -10.86 5.75 -21.58
CA LEU A 239 -11.81 6.66 -20.91
C LEU A 239 -11.74 6.55 -19.38
N ARG A 240 -11.52 5.35 -18.83
CA ARG A 240 -11.43 5.14 -17.38
C ARG A 240 -10.25 5.90 -16.79
N VAL A 241 -9.06 5.78 -17.41
CA VAL A 241 -7.88 6.52 -16.96
C VAL A 241 -8.09 8.03 -17.09
N ARG A 242 -8.75 8.50 -18.18
CA ARG A 242 -9.12 9.92 -18.31
C ARG A 242 -10.01 10.41 -17.16
N PHE A 243 -10.96 9.59 -16.71
CA PHE A 243 -11.77 9.91 -15.52
C PHE A 243 -10.93 9.94 -14.25
N MET A 244 -10.05 8.97 -14.04
CA MET A 244 -9.19 8.89 -12.85
C MET A 244 -8.29 10.13 -12.71
N ILE A 245 -7.64 10.55 -13.82
CA ILE A 245 -6.73 11.69 -13.83
C ILE A 245 -7.45 13.03 -14.10
N GLN A 246 -8.79 13.03 -14.09
CA GLN A 246 -9.64 14.21 -14.29
C GLN A 246 -9.40 14.92 -15.65
N LEU A 247 -9.05 14.17 -16.68
CA LEU A 247 -8.78 14.68 -18.04
C LEU A 247 -9.95 14.41 -18.98
N THR A 248 -11.16 14.76 -18.59
CA THR A 248 -12.37 14.69 -19.43
C THR A 248 -12.92 16.09 -19.69
N PRO A 249 -13.72 16.31 -20.76
CA PRO A 249 -14.30 17.62 -21.03
C PRO A 249 -15.10 18.20 -19.85
N ILE A 250 -15.80 17.34 -19.09
CA ILE A 250 -16.53 17.75 -17.88
C ILE A 250 -15.59 18.28 -16.81
N HIS A 251 -14.48 17.59 -16.55
CA HIS A 251 -13.49 18.05 -15.57
C HIS A 251 -12.84 19.36 -16.01
N ILE A 252 -12.49 19.49 -17.32
CA ILE A 252 -11.89 20.71 -17.86
C ILE A 252 -12.86 21.90 -17.67
N LEU A 253 -14.15 21.69 -17.90
CA LEU A 253 -15.18 22.73 -17.67
C LEU A 253 -15.28 23.11 -16.20
N LEU A 254 -15.26 22.13 -15.27
CA LEU A 254 -15.32 22.36 -13.82
C LEU A 254 -14.08 23.11 -13.27
N TRP A 255 -12.91 22.94 -13.91
CA TRP A 255 -11.69 23.66 -13.53
C TRP A 255 -11.65 25.13 -14.03
N GLN A 256 -12.59 25.53 -14.86
CA GLN A 256 -12.70 26.89 -15.37
C GLN A 256 -13.66 27.78 -14.55
N ILE A 257 -14.39 27.18 -13.59
CA ILE A 257 -15.30 27.84 -12.65
C ILE A 257 -14.59 28.06 -11.32
#